data_9afe12015edca0f3e51311e92591ef8b
#
_entry.id   9afe12015edca0f3e51311e92591ef8b
#
_cell.length_a   1.000
_cell.length_b   1.000
_cell.length_c   1.000
_cell.angle_alpha   90.00
_cell.angle_beta   90.00
_cell.angle_gamma   90.00
#
_symmetry.space_group_name_H-M   'P 1'
#
loop_
_entity.id
_entity.type
_entity.pdbx_description
1 polymer ?
#
loop_
_entity_poly.entity_id
_entity_poly.type
_entity_poly.pdbx_seq_one_letter_code
_entity_poly.pdbx_strand_id
1 'polypeptide(L)'
;SIWVKDALELQERVDRIALAASMMTDTKMEKKFIDGCSNTVPNKVLESLMWENFNDLGVCHYTEEELKYAKALYDSVEMKSADLPGDATKDSDEIYEFVDEKSKHGTVPMNEFLVPYLYSEKPRMGSTDVGDVSWCVPTAQINTSTFPAQAPGHSWQNVSCGRTDIGHKAALHAGK
;
A
#
# COMPACT_ATOMS: atom_id res chain seq x y z
N SER A 1 -2.59 8.13 14.36
CA SER A 1 -2.02 7.49 15.56
C SER A 1 -1.56 6.07 15.22
N ILE A 2 -0.50 5.61 15.86
CA ILE A 2 0.05 4.26 15.71
C ILE A 2 -0.74 3.26 16.55
N TRP A 3 -1.28 3.73 17.68
CA TRP A 3 -1.96 2.88 18.64
C TRP A 3 -3.46 3.21 18.70
N VAL A 4 -4.28 2.17 18.81
CA VAL A 4 -5.74 2.32 18.97
C VAL A 4 -6.09 3.22 20.15
N LYS A 5 -5.38 3.12 21.27
CA LYS A 5 -5.59 3.97 22.44
C LYS A 5 -5.49 5.46 22.10
N ASP A 6 -4.46 5.85 21.35
CA ASP A 6 -4.25 7.26 20.99
C ASP A 6 -5.33 7.72 19.98
N ALA A 7 -5.75 6.82 19.08
CA ALA A 7 -6.83 7.10 18.15
C ALA A 7 -8.16 7.36 18.89
N LEU A 8 -8.46 6.57 19.90
CA LEU A 8 -9.66 6.76 20.74
C LEU A 8 -9.61 8.07 21.54
N GLU A 9 -8.45 8.42 22.08
CA GLU A 9 -8.28 9.72 22.77
C GLU A 9 -8.47 10.89 21.81
N LEU A 10 -7.90 10.81 20.60
CA LEU A 10 -8.12 11.82 19.56
C LEU A 10 -9.58 11.91 19.12
N GLN A 11 -10.25 10.77 19.01
CA GLN A 11 -11.68 10.69 18.69
C GLN A 11 -12.53 11.48 19.70
N GLU A 12 -12.28 11.31 21.00
CA GLU A 12 -13.00 12.07 22.03
C GLU A 12 -12.78 13.59 21.92
N ARG A 13 -11.59 14.01 21.51
CA ARG A 13 -11.31 15.43 21.26
C ARG A 13 -12.07 15.96 20.06
N VAL A 14 -12.08 15.19 18.95
CA VAL A 14 -12.84 15.55 17.73
C VAL A 14 -14.34 15.62 18.01
N ASP A 15 -14.87 14.69 18.77
CA ASP A 15 -16.30 14.69 19.17
C ASP A 15 -16.69 15.95 19.92
N ARG A 16 -15.84 16.43 20.83
CA ARG A 16 -16.06 17.69 21.55
C ARG A 16 -16.02 18.91 20.61
N ILE A 17 -15.12 18.91 19.63
CA ILE A 17 -15.03 19.97 18.61
C ILE A 17 -16.31 19.98 17.77
N ALA A 18 -16.77 18.82 17.31
CA ALA A 18 -17.97 18.69 16.50
C ALA A 18 -19.23 19.13 17.28
N LEU A 19 -19.32 18.78 18.56
CA LEU A 19 -20.40 19.23 19.43
C LEU A 19 -20.38 20.76 19.61
N ALA A 20 -19.21 21.34 19.86
CA ALA A 20 -19.06 22.79 19.99
C ALA A 20 -19.45 23.53 18.69
N ALA A 21 -19.04 23.01 17.54
CA ALA A 21 -19.41 23.56 16.24
C ALA A 21 -20.93 23.54 16.01
N SER A 22 -21.59 22.46 16.38
CA SER A 22 -23.06 22.39 16.26
C SER A 22 -23.77 23.42 17.15
N MET A 23 -23.24 23.66 18.35
CA MET A 23 -23.79 24.70 19.26
C MET A 23 -23.56 26.11 18.71
N MET A 24 -22.42 26.35 18.06
CA MET A 24 -22.10 27.67 17.46
C MET A 24 -22.98 28.00 16.26
N THR A 25 -23.47 27.01 15.55
CA THR A 25 -24.24 27.17 14.30
C THR A 25 -25.72 26.86 14.46
N ASP A 26 -26.17 26.58 15.67
CA ASP A 26 -27.57 26.17 15.99
C ASP A 26 -28.01 24.97 15.12
N THR A 27 -27.11 24.01 14.96
CA THR A 27 -27.35 22.75 14.24
C THR A 27 -27.30 21.57 15.19
N LYS A 28 -27.69 20.38 14.70
CA LYS A 28 -27.63 19.13 15.47
C LYS A 28 -26.48 18.26 14.97
N MET A 29 -25.63 17.81 15.87
CA MET A 29 -24.60 16.81 15.60
C MET A 29 -25.10 15.43 15.98
N GLU A 30 -24.91 14.46 15.09
CA GLU A 30 -25.10 13.04 15.37
C GLU A 30 -23.80 12.29 15.07
N LYS A 31 -23.40 11.41 15.98
CA LYS A 31 -22.24 10.55 15.83
C LYS A 31 -22.70 9.10 15.64
N LYS A 32 -22.15 8.44 14.62
CA LYS A 32 -22.30 7.00 14.44
C LYS A 32 -20.90 6.38 14.35
N PHE A 33 -20.57 5.51 15.31
CA PHE A 33 -19.39 4.66 15.18
C PHE A 33 -19.69 3.58 14.14
N ILE A 34 -18.80 3.41 13.17
CA ILE A 34 -18.95 2.43 12.10
C ILE A 34 -17.92 1.32 12.29
N ASP A 35 -16.65 1.67 12.47
CA ASP A 35 -15.56 0.72 12.57
C ASP A 35 -14.29 1.37 13.14
N GLY A 36 -13.28 0.52 13.47
CA GLY A 36 -11.96 0.92 13.90
C GLY A 36 -10.96 -0.20 13.60
N CYS A 37 -9.76 0.15 13.15
CA CYS A 37 -8.73 -0.81 12.80
C CYS A 37 -7.58 -0.74 13.80
N SER A 38 -7.09 -1.90 14.24
CA SER A 38 -5.87 -2.03 15.03
C SER A 38 -4.63 -1.85 14.15
N ASN A 39 -3.49 -1.49 14.76
CA ASN A 39 -2.22 -1.53 14.04
C ASN A 39 -1.84 -2.97 13.70
N THR A 40 -1.21 -3.17 12.55
CA THR A 40 -0.68 -4.47 12.14
C THR A 40 0.51 -4.86 13.02
N VAL A 41 0.54 -6.13 13.45
CA VAL A 41 1.66 -6.75 14.16
C VAL A 41 2.53 -7.48 13.13
N PRO A 42 3.77 -7.03 12.86
CA PRO A 42 4.64 -7.68 11.89
C PRO A 42 5.07 -9.07 12.36
N ASN A 43 5.24 -10.00 11.42
CA ASN A 43 5.72 -11.35 11.70
C ASN A 43 6.95 -11.69 10.84
N LYS A 44 8.13 -11.46 11.42
CA LYS A 44 9.40 -11.64 10.73
C LYS A 44 9.59 -13.02 10.11
N VAL A 45 9.12 -14.06 10.78
CA VAL A 45 9.30 -15.45 10.28
C VAL A 45 8.48 -15.69 9.03
N LEU A 46 7.19 -15.29 9.05
CA LEU A 46 6.33 -15.42 7.87
C LEU A 46 6.75 -14.50 6.73
N GLU A 47 7.18 -13.28 7.04
CA GLU A 47 7.68 -12.34 6.03
C GLU A 47 8.93 -12.88 5.33
N SER A 48 9.89 -13.44 6.08
CA SER A 48 11.07 -14.07 5.51
C SER A 48 10.71 -15.26 4.61
N LEU A 49 9.78 -16.11 5.05
CA LEU A 49 9.32 -17.26 4.27
C LEU A 49 8.61 -16.81 2.98
N MET A 50 7.76 -15.80 3.06
CA MET A 50 7.11 -15.22 1.88
C MET A 50 8.12 -14.63 0.91
N TRP A 51 9.15 -13.95 1.44
CA TRP A 51 10.22 -13.42 0.60
C TRP A 51 11.01 -14.52 -0.11
N GLU A 52 11.36 -15.60 0.58
CA GLU A 52 12.04 -16.77 -0.01
C GLU A 52 11.20 -17.36 -1.15
N ASN A 53 9.91 -17.61 -0.91
CA ASN A 53 8.98 -18.09 -1.95
C ASN A 53 8.87 -17.13 -3.14
N PHE A 54 8.81 -15.84 -2.87
CA PHE A 54 8.74 -14.83 -3.92
C PHE A 54 10.02 -14.77 -4.77
N ASN A 55 11.17 -14.96 -4.10
CA ASN A 55 12.46 -14.99 -4.78
C ASN A 55 12.59 -16.25 -5.67
N ASP A 56 12.10 -17.39 -5.22
CA ASP A 56 12.08 -18.65 -5.98
C ASP A 56 11.11 -18.59 -7.16
N LEU A 57 9.94 -17.97 -6.98
CA LEU A 57 8.93 -17.81 -8.02
C LEU A 57 9.37 -16.78 -9.09
N GLY A 58 10.14 -15.79 -8.70
CA GLY A 58 10.53 -14.67 -9.54
C GLY A 58 9.43 -13.60 -9.67
N VAL A 59 9.52 -12.80 -10.72
CA VAL A 59 8.59 -11.68 -10.97
C VAL A 59 7.56 -12.01 -12.04
N CYS A 60 6.45 -11.30 -12.01
CA CYS A 60 5.48 -11.33 -13.10
C CYS A 60 6.00 -10.56 -14.30
N HIS A 61 5.89 -11.14 -15.52
CA HIS A 61 6.27 -10.50 -16.76
C HIS A 61 5.05 -10.10 -17.59
N TYR A 62 5.18 -8.97 -18.27
CA TYR A 62 4.11 -8.37 -19.07
C TYR A 62 4.44 -8.38 -20.55
N THR A 63 3.43 -8.51 -21.39
CA THR A 63 3.56 -8.42 -22.84
C THR A 63 3.77 -6.98 -23.30
N GLU A 64 4.22 -6.79 -24.53
CA GLU A 64 4.38 -5.44 -25.09
C GLU A 64 3.05 -4.65 -25.13
N GLU A 65 1.93 -5.31 -25.37
CA GLU A 65 0.59 -4.69 -25.36
C GLU A 65 0.20 -4.24 -23.95
N GLU A 66 0.46 -5.08 -22.92
CA GLU A 66 0.24 -4.74 -21.53
C GLU A 66 1.12 -3.58 -21.08
N LEU A 67 2.39 -3.59 -21.44
CA LEU A 67 3.32 -2.50 -21.13
C LEU A 67 2.94 -1.19 -21.85
N LYS A 68 2.44 -1.27 -23.08
CA LYS A 68 1.91 -0.10 -23.80
C LYS A 68 0.67 0.48 -23.12
N TYR A 69 -0.23 -0.39 -22.65
CA TYR A 69 -1.41 0.04 -21.91
C TYR A 69 -1.02 0.65 -20.56
N ALA A 70 -0.14 -0.02 -19.81
CA ALA A 70 0.40 0.50 -18.55
C ALA A 70 1.05 1.87 -18.74
N LYS A 71 1.82 2.05 -19.82
CA LYS A 71 2.44 3.33 -20.13
C LYS A 71 1.42 4.43 -20.41
N ALA A 72 0.36 4.13 -21.12
CA ALA A 72 -0.71 5.12 -21.36
C ALA A 72 -1.37 5.58 -20.05
N LEU A 73 -1.60 4.66 -19.12
CA LEU A 73 -2.11 4.98 -17.79
C LEU A 73 -1.07 5.77 -16.97
N TYR A 74 0.20 5.38 -16.98
CA TYR A 74 1.29 6.11 -16.34
C TYR A 74 1.40 7.55 -16.85
N ASP A 75 1.30 7.74 -18.17
CA ASP A 75 1.39 9.06 -18.80
C ASP A 75 0.18 9.95 -18.45
N SER A 76 -0.97 9.35 -18.12
CA SER A 76 -2.17 10.08 -17.72
C SER A 76 -2.13 10.62 -16.29
N VAL A 77 -1.12 10.27 -15.50
CA VAL A 77 -0.95 10.79 -14.14
C VAL A 77 -0.31 12.19 -14.21
N GLU A 78 -1.07 13.21 -13.84
CA GLU A 78 -0.62 14.61 -13.94
C GLU A 78 0.53 14.92 -12.98
N MET A 79 0.40 14.51 -11.70
CA MET A 79 1.44 14.68 -10.69
C MET A 79 2.02 13.33 -10.30
N LYS A 80 3.28 13.11 -10.66
CA LYS A 80 4.02 11.91 -10.28
C LYS A 80 4.70 12.11 -8.94
N SER A 81 4.62 11.08 -8.09
CA SER A 81 5.35 11.06 -6.82
C SER A 81 6.85 10.89 -7.07
N ALA A 82 7.67 11.43 -6.18
CA ALA A 82 9.08 11.09 -6.11
C ALA A 82 9.33 9.77 -5.37
N ASP A 83 8.30 9.17 -4.76
CA ASP A 83 8.45 7.92 -4.02
C ASP A 83 8.70 6.74 -4.94
N LEU A 84 9.67 5.92 -4.57
CA LEU A 84 9.97 4.66 -5.22
C LEU A 84 9.11 3.52 -4.63
N PRO A 85 8.90 2.42 -5.37
CA PRO A 85 8.12 1.29 -4.88
C PRO A 85 8.81 0.57 -3.72
N GLY A 86 7.99 0.09 -2.78
CA GLY A 86 8.43 -0.70 -1.63
C GLY A 86 8.83 0.15 -0.42
N ASP A 87 8.31 -0.22 0.74
CA ASP A 87 8.59 0.53 1.97
C ASP A 87 10.04 0.43 2.43
N ALA A 88 10.75 -0.64 2.07
CA ALA A 88 12.17 -0.83 2.38
C ALA A 88 13.06 0.29 1.82
N THR A 89 12.65 0.94 0.73
CA THR A 89 13.35 2.10 0.14
C THR A 89 13.40 3.30 1.09
N LYS A 90 12.48 3.39 2.03
CA LYS A 90 12.41 4.48 3.02
C LYS A 90 13.30 4.22 4.25
N ASP A 91 13.83 3.00 4.38
CA ASP A 91 14.57 2.55 5.56
C ASP A 91 16.03 2.17 5.26
N SER A 92 16.41 2.05 3.98
CA SER A 92 17.76 1.66 3.54
C SER A 92 18.15 2.41 2.28
N ASP A 93 19.24 3.14 2.34
CA ASP A 93 19.82 3.85 1.19
C ASP A 93 20.27 2.87 0.09
N GLU A 94 20.83 1.71 0.46
CA GLU A 94 21.24 0.67 -0.47
C GLU A 94 20.04 0.11 -1.27
N ILE A 95 18.92 -0.13 -0.58
CA ILE A 95 17.68 -0.59 -1.25
C ILE A 95 17.11 0.53 -2.10
N TYR A 96 17.16 1.77 -1.63
CA TYR A 96 16.74 2.92 -2.42
C TYR A 96 17.51 3.01 -3.74
N GLU A 97 18.84 2.98 -3.71
CA GLU A 97 19.69 3.04 -4.90
C GLU A 97 19.41 1.87 -5.86
N PHE A 98 19.26 0.65 -5.33
CA PHE A 98 18.90 -0.52 -6.12
C PHE A 98 17.55 -0.34 -6.84
N VAL A 99 16.52 0.10 -6.13
CA VAL A 99 15.16 0.28 -6.68
C VAL A 99 15.13 1.46 -7.65
N ASP A 100 15.85 2.53 -7.37
CA ASP A 100 15.97 3.69 -8.25
C ASP A 100 16.57 3.31 -9.60
N GLU A 101 17.67 2.55 -9.60
CA GLU A 101 18.27 2.02 -10.83
C GLU A 101 17.32 1.08 -11.58
N LYS A 102 16.69 0.11 -10.89
CA LYS A 102 15.79 -0.87 -11.51
C LYS A 102 14.52 -0.23 -12.08
N SER A 103 13.98 0.75 -11.40
CA SER A 103 12.82 1.52 -11.86
C SER A 103 13.18 2.61 -12.87
N LYS A 104 14.46 2.77 -13.23
CA LYS A 104 14.98 3.85 -14.06
C LYS A 104 14.53 5.22 -13.53
N HIS A 105 14.83 5.46 -12.26
CA HIS A 105 14.42 6.68 -11.55
C HIS A 105 12.90 6.89 -11.54
N GLY A 106 12.14 5.82 -11.28
CA GLY A 106 10.68 5.85 -11.22
C GLY A 106 9.96 6.08 -12.54
N THR A 107 10.64 5.93 -13.69
CA THR A 107 10.06 6.18 -15.01
C THR A 107 9.50 4.93 -15.70
N VAL A 108 9.78 3.74 -15.18
CA VAL A 108 9.24 2.48 -15.72
C VAL A 108 7.77 2.36 -15.37
N PRO A 109 6.86 2.15 -16.35
CA PRO A 109 5.44 2.06 -16.08
C PRO A 109 5.04 0.86 -15.21
N MET A 110 5.72 -0.27 -15.36
CA MET A 110 5.50 -1.48 -14.55
C MET A 110 6.80 -1.96 -13.94
N ASN A 111 6.76 -2.33 -12.67
CA ASN A 111 7.92 -2.87 -11.97
C ASN A 111 8.00 -4.39 -12.15
N GLU A 112 9.03 -4.84 -12.86
CA GLU A 112 9.34 -6.26 -13.13
C GLU A 112 10.61 -6.68 -12.38
N PHE A 113 10.71 -6.30 -11.11
CA PHE A 113 11.82 -6.68 -10.22
C PHE A 113 11.31 -6.84 -8.78
N LEU A 114 12.04 -7.61 -7.99
CA LEU A 114 11.75 -7.76 -6.57
C LEU A 114 12.46 -6.65 -5.78
N VAL A 115 11.72 -5.97 -4.91
CA VAL A 115 12.32 -5.06 -3.92
C VAL A 115 12.98 -5.92 -2.85
N PRO A 116 14.26 -5.70 -2.50
CA PRO A 116 14.93 -6.47 -1.46
C PRO A 116 14.17 -6.42 -0.13
N TYR A 117 14.12 -7.56 0.56
CA TYR A 117 13.44 -7.64 1.84
C TYR A 117 14.22 -6.93 2.93
N LEU A 118 13.51 -6.16 3.71
CA LEU A 118 14.01 -5.54 4.94
C LEU A 118 12.92 -5.61 6.00
N TYR A 119 13.19 -6.35 7.07
CA TYR A 119 12.29 -6.32 8.23
C TYR A 119 12.34 -4.97 8.92
N SER A 120 11.18 -4.39 9.19
CA SER A 120 11.07 -3.11 9.86
C SER A 120 9.86 -3.10 10.80
N GLU A 121 10.06 -2.61 12.01
CA GLU A 121 8.98 -2.32 12.96
C GLU A 121 8.56 -0.84 12.92
N LYS A 122 9.12 -0.07 11.99
CA LYS A 122 8.75 1.34 11.84
C LYS A 122 7.29 1.44 11.39
N PRO A 123 6.49 2.28 12.04
CA PRO A 123 5.09 2.46 11.67
C PRO A 123 4.97 3.07 10.27
N ARG A 124 4.04 2.56 9.49
CA ARG A 124 3.65 3.10 8.20
C ARG A 124 2.25 3.68 8.26
N MET A 125 2.01 4.68 7.43
CA MET A 125 0.68 5.28 7.30
C MET A 125 -0.23 4.37 6.48
N GLY A 126 -1.46 4.23 6.95
CA GLY A 126 -2.48 3.43 6.31
C GLY A 126 -3.42 2.81 7.33
N SER A 127 -4.47 2.16 6.87
CA SER A 127 -5.39 1.36 7.68
C SER A 127 -5.83 0.14 6.89
N THR A 128 -6.02 -0.96 7.59
CA THR A 128 -6.47 -2.24 7.00
C THR A 128 -7.00 -3.15 8.10
N ASP A 129 -8.04 -3.91 7.81
CA ASP A 129 -8.62 -4.91 8.71
C ASP A 129 -7.64 -6.05 9.05
N VAL A 130 -6.59 -6.20 8.24
CA VAL A 130 -5.50 -7.16 8.52
C VAL A 130 -4.81 -6.87 9.85
N GLY A 131 -4.84 -5.61 10.32
CA GLY A 131 -4.37 -5.26 11.65
C GLY A 131 -5.03 -6.14 12.71
N ASP A 132 -6.35 -6.20 12.76
CA ASP A 132 -7.09 -6.98 13.76
C ASP A 132 -6.83 -8.48 13.65
N VAL A 133 -6.69 -9.00 12.43
CA VAL A 133 -6.30 -10.42 12.19
C VAL A 133 -4.92 -10.69 12.77
N SER A 134 -3.96 -9.77 12.60
CA SER A 134 -2.58 -9.93 13.08
C SER A 134 -2.45 -10.00 14.62
N TRP A 135 -3.43 -9.47 15.35
CA TRP A 135 -3.52 -9.62 16.80
C TRP A 135 -4.06 -10.98 17.25
N CYS A 136 -4.74 -11.69 16.36
CA CYS A 136 -5.34 -12.99 16.66
C CYS A 136 -4.46 -14.15 16.20
N VAL A 137 -3.81 -14.01 15.04
CA VAL A 137 -2.99 -15.06 14.42
C VAL A 137 -1.74 -14.47 13.75
N PRO A 138 -0.63 -15.23 13.63
CA PRO A 138 0.54 -14.79 12.86
C PRO A 138 0.15 -14.45 11.43
N THR A 139 0.50 -13.24 11.00
CA THR A 139 0.05 -12.69 9.70
C THR A 139 1.23 -12.03 8.99
N ALA A 140 1.31 -12.20 7.67
CA ALA A 140 2.20 -11.46 6.80
C ALA A 140 1.46 -11.06 5.51
N GLN A 141 1.95 -10.03 4.84
CA GLN A 141 1.40 -9.52 3.59
C GLN A 141 2.49 -9.32 2.55
N ILE A 142 2.12 -9.50 1.29
CA ILE A 142 2.94 -9.14 0.14
C ILE A 142 2.20 -8.15 -0.74
N ASN A 143 2.96 -7.39 -1.53
CA ASN A 143 2.43 -6.54 -2.57
C ASN A 143 2.96 -6.99 -3.92
N THR A 144 2.09 -7.00 -4.94
CA THR A 144 2.45 -7.29 -6.33
C THR A 144 2.11 -6.11 -7.21
N SER A 145 2.81 -5.98 -8.35
CA SER A 145 2.55 -4.91 -9.31
C SER A 145 1.27 -5.19 -10.10
N THR A 146 0.14 -4.71 -9.61
CA THR A 146 -1.19 -4.89 -10.23
C THR A 146 -1.63 -3.71 -11.08
N PHE A 147 -0.94 -2.59 -11.01
CA PHE A 147 -1.23 -1.36 -11.77
C PHE A 147 0.05 -0.56 -11.99
N PRO A 148 0.04 0.43 -12.91
CA PRO A 148 1.23 1.18 -13.27
C PRO A 148 1.84 1.92 -12.08
N ALA A 149 3.17 2.01 -12.08
CA ALA A 149 3.90 2.91 -11.18
C ALA A 149 3.31 4.32 -11.29
N GLN A 150 3.31 5.06 -10.20
CA GLN A 150 2.76 6.42 -10.09
C GLN A 150 1.23 6.52 -10.14
N ALA A 151 0.48 5.47 -10.51
CA ALA A 151 -0.98 5.53 -10.41
C ALA A 151 -1.38 5.58 -8.93
N PRO A 152 -2.17 6.60 -8.51
CA PRO A 152 -2.64 6.64 -7.13
C PRO A 152 -3.49 5.41 -6.77
N GLY A 153 -3.35 4.90 -5.54
CA GLY A 153 -4.08 3.72 -5.09
C GLY A 153 -5.62 3.85 -5.17
N HIS A 154 -6.14 5.07 -5.03
CA HIS A 154 -7.57 5.38 -5.15
C HIS A 154 -7.83 6.22 -6.41
N SER A 155 -7.65 5.60 -7.60
CA SER A 155 -7.76 6.30 -8.87
C SER A 155 -8.44 5.45 -9.93
N TRP A 156 -8.95 6.11 -10.97
CA TRP A 156 -9.52 5.42 -12.12
C TRP A 156 -8.47 4.61 -12.90
N GLN A 157 -7.19 5.02 -12.88
CA GLN A 157 -6.09 4.29 -13.48
C GLN A 157 -5.92 2.91 -12.82
N ASN A 158 -5.94 2.87 -11.49
CA ASN A 158 -5.86 1.63 -10.74
C ASN A 158 -7.06 0.71 -11.07
N VAL A 159 -8.28 1.23 -11.02
CA VAL A 159 -9.49 0.46 -11.35
C VAL A 159 -9.45 -0.07 -12.79
N SER A 160 -9.02 0.75 -13.73
CA SER A 160 -8.91 0.34 -15.15
C SER A 160 -7.92 -0.80 -15.32
N CYS A 161 -6.76 -0.73 -14.68
CA CYS A 161 -5.73 -1.75 -14.77
C CYS A 161 -6.14 -3.07 -14.11
N GLY A 162 -6.83 -3.01 -12.97
CA GLY A 162 -7.26 -4.18 -12.20
C GLY A 162 -8.19 -5.13 -12.97
N ARG A 163 -8.88 -4.65 -14.02
CA ARG A 163 -9.75 -5.46 -14.88
C ARG A 163 -9.02 -6.05 -16.09
N THR A 164 -7.76 -5.79 -16.26
CA THR A 164 -6.95 -6.28 -17.40
C THR A 164 -6.15 -7.51 -17.03
N ASP A 165 -5.49 -8.10 -18.02
CA ASP A 165 -4.57 -9.22 -17.81
C ASP A 165 -3.40 -8.86 -16.90
N ILE A 166 -3.01 -7.59 -16.81
CA ILE A 166 -2.01 -7.12 -15.84
C ILE A 166 -2.46 -7.43 -14.42
N GLY A 167 -3.66 -6.99 -14.02
CA GLY A 167 -4.21 -7.25 -12.70
C GLY A 167 -4.44 -8.74 -12.44
N HIS A 168 -4.96 -9.47 -13.43
CA HIS A 168 -5.22 -10.91 -13.30
C HIS A 168 -3.93 -11.73 -13.14
N LYS A 169 -2.89 -11.44 -13.95
CA LYS A 169 -1.58 -12.10 -13.83
C LYS A 169 -0.96 -11.85 -12.47
N ALA A 170 -0.96 -10.60 -12.02
CA ALA A 170 -0.40 -10.25 -10.72
C ALA A 170 -1.15 -10.93 -9.56
N ALA A 171 -2.49 -11.03 -9.62
CA ALA A 171 -3.28 -11.75 -8.62
C ALA A 171 -2.97 -13.25 -8.61
N LEU A 172 -2.87 -13.89 -9.79
CA LEU A 172 -2.50 -15.30 -9.92
C LEU A 172 -1.05 -15.55 -9.44
N HIS A 173 -0.15 -14.61 -9.70
CA HIS A 173 1.23 -14.68 -9.25
C HIS A 173 1.33 -14.59 -7.72
N ALA A 174 0.58 -13.68 -7.11
CA ALA A 174 0.51 -13.57 -5.64
C ALA A 174 -0.11 -14.80 -4.97
N GLY A 175 -0.99 -15.53 -5.66
CA GLY A 175 -1.64 -16.73 -5.14
C GLY A 175 -0.80 -18.01 -5.23
N LYS A 176 0.34 -17.98 -5.89
CA LYS A 176 1.29 -19.11 -5.98
C LYS A 176 2.24 -19.13 -4.80
#